data_b1107e3eceac3b9ebdc52ad3e6756da5
#
_entry.id   b1107e3eceac3b9ebdc52ad3e6756da5
#
_cell.length_a   1.000
_cell.length_b   1.000
_cell.length_c   1.000
_cell.angle_alpha   90.00
_cell.angle_beta   90.00
_cell.angle_gamma   90.00
#
_symmetry.space_group_name_H-M   'P 1'
#
loop_
_entity.id
_entity.type
_entity.pdbx_description
1 polymer ?
#
loop_
_entity_poly.entity_id
_entity_poly.type
_entity_poly.pdbx_seq_one_letter_code
_entity_poly.pdbx_strand_id
1 'polypeptide(L)'
;MISQAAPISARKIPSPAATKEEMVLTTDQLVKIYGGRAVVDGIDMHVRAGEIVGLLGPNGAGKTTSFYMIVGLVRPNSGHVIFCDTDVTDFPMYKRARLGMGYLPQEESIFRKMTVEQNILAILETLPLSKTERRNRCDQLLHQFGIERIAKNTALTLSGGEKRRLTIARSLVTQPKLLMLDEPFSGVDPIAVYDVQQIIVNLRKSGLAI
;
A
#
# COMPACT_ATOMS: atom_id res chain seq x y z
N MET A 1 -10.51 34.45 -12.21
CA MET A 1 -10.49 33.26 -13.06
C MET A 1 -9.95 32.13 -12.20
N ILE A 2 -10.82 31.21 -11.79
CA ILE A 2 -10.44 30.07 -10.92
C ILE A 2 -9.95 28.98 -11.86
N SER A 3 -8.63 28.65 -11.78
CA SER A 3 -8.02 27.56 -12.53
C SER A 3 -8.73 26.25 -12.15
N GLN A 4 -9.42 25.62 -13.10
CA GLN A 4 -9.89 24.27 -12.96
C GLN A 4 -8.68 23.34 -12.80
N ALA A 5 -8.62 22.61 -11.68
CA ALA A 5 -7.61 21.57 -11.50
C ALA A 5 -7.78 20.52 -12.62
N ALA A 6 -6.67 20.15 -13.25
CA ALA A 6 -6.67 19.14 -14.29
C ALA A 6 -7.19 17.81 -13.74
N PRO A 7 -7.94 17.02 -14.52
CA PRO A 7 -8.48 15.74 -14.09
C PRO A 7 -7.37 14.76 -13.71
N ILE A 8 -7.62 13.95 -12.69
CA ILE A 8 -6.72 12.86 -12.26
C ILE A 8 -6.70 11.80 -13.37
N SER A 9 -5.50 11.43 -13.83
CA SER A 9 -5.32 10.35 -14.80
C SER A 9 -4.64 9.14 -14.15
N ALA A 10 -5.23 7.97 -14.30
CA ALA A 10 -4.61 6.71 -13.94
C ALA A 10 -3.75 6.21 -15.13
N ARG A 11 -2.44 6.10 -14.93
CA ARG A 11 -1.50 5.60 -15.94
C ARG A 11 -1.18 4.13 -15.68
N LYS A 12 -1.54 3.28 -16.63
CA LYS A 12 -1.28 1.84 -16.61
C LYS A 12 0.12 1.55 -17.16
N ILE A 13 0.93 0.78 -16.42
CA ILE A 13 2.19 0.24 -16.92
C ILE A 13 1.91 -1.19 -17.41
N PRO A 14 2.08 -1.50 -18.71
CA PRO A 14 1.72 -2.83 -19.25
C PRO A 14 2.53 -3.95 -18.62
N SER A 15 1.85 -5.06 -18.28
CA SER A 15 2.46 -6.31 -17.81
C SER A 15 2.59 -7.30 -18.97
N PRO A 16 3.65 -8.16 -19.04
CA PRO A 16 3.71 -9.22 -20.03
C PRO A 16 2.72 -10.35 -19.73
N ALA A 17 2.17 -10.89 -20.80
CA ALA A 17 1.20 -11.98 -20.98
C ALA A 17 0.68 -12.73 -19.74
N ALA A 18 -0.64 -12.68 -19.56
CA ALA A 18 -1.38 -13.10 -18.39
C ALA A 18 -2.21 -14.36 -18.65
N THR A 19 -2.14 -15.28 -17.70
CA THR A 19 -3.24 -16.16 -17.28
C THR A 19 -4.41 -15.28 -16.76
N LYS A 20 -5.67 -15.74 -16.92
CA LYS A 20 -6.94 -15.07 -16.57
C LYS A 20 -6.80 -14.06 -15.43
N GLU A 21 -6.76 -12.77 -15.76
CA GLU A 21 -6.40 -11.68 -14.86
C GLU A 21 -7.50 -11.48 -13.80
N GLU A 22 -7.22 -11.92 -12.58
CA GLU A 22 -8.15 -11.72 -11.45
C GLU A 22 -8.20 -10.24 -11.07
N MET A 23 -9.39 -9.63 -11.13
CA MET A 23 -9.61 -8.25 -10.69
C MET A 23 -9.51 -8.17 -9.17
N VAL A 24 -8.60 -7.37 -8.67
CA VAL A 24 -8.35 -7.21 -7.22
C VAL A 24 -9.05 -5.97 -6.66
N LEU A 25 -9.00 -4.85 -7.39
CA LEU A 25 -9.64 -3.60 -6.98
C LEU A 25 -10.38 -2.98 -8.16
N THR A 26 -11.60 -2.54 -7.92
CA THR A 26 -12.36 -1.66 -8.81
C THR A 26 -12.93 -0.50 -8.01
N THR A 27 -12.86 0.71 -8.56
CA THR A 27 -13.66 1.84 -8.08
C THR A 27 -14.63 2.25 -9.18
N ASP A 28 -15.86 2.55 -8.79
CA ASP A 28 -16.93 2.98 -9.69
C ASP A 28 -17.42 4.35 -9.24
N GLN A 29 -17.19 5.37 -10.08
CA GLN A 29 -17.66 6.74 -9.93
C GLN A 29 -17.47 7.32 -8.51
N LEU A 30 -16.27 7.14 -7.92
CA LEU A 30 -16.00 7.65 -6.58
C LEU A 30 -16.03 9.18 -6.54
N VAL A 31 -16.84 9.73 -5.63
CA VAL A 31 -16.97 11.18 -5.43
C VAL A 31 -16.72 11.52 -3.96
N LYS A 32 -15.98 12.61 -3.74
CA LYS A 32 -15.81 13.23 -2.42
C LYS A 32 -15.98 14.73 -2.47
N ILE A 33 -16.88 15.24 -1.62
CA ILE A 33 -17.21 16.67 -1.53
C ILE A 33 -16.81 17.17 -0.13
N TYR A 34 -16.08 18.27 -0.08
CA TYR A 34 -15.79 19.03 1.12
C TYR A 34 -16.20 20.48 0.93
N GLY A 35 -16.98 21.04 1.88
CA GLY A 35 -17.41 22.43 1.83
C GLY A 35 -18.13 22.82 0.52
N GLY A 36 -18.94 21.92 -0.03
CA GLY A 36 -19.66 22.13 -1.29
C GLY A 36 -18.82 21.99 -2.57
N ARG A 37 -17.52 21.70 -2.45
CA ARG A 37 -16.61 21.50 -3.59
C ARG A 37 -16.28 20.03 -3.75
N ALA A 38 -16.42 19.47 -4.96
CA ALA A 38 -15.91 18.15 -5.28
C ALA A 38 -14.38 18.19 -5.31
N VAL A 39 -13.75 17.41 -4.41
CA VAL A 39 -12.29 17.21 -4.36
C VAL A 39 -11.91 15.98 -5.16
N VAL A 40 -12.81 15.01 -5.24
CA VAL A 40 -12.75 13.86 -6.13
C VAL A 40 -14.09 13.81 -6.84
N ASP A 41 -14.07 13.66 -8.15
CA ASP A 41 -15.25 13.76 -9.01
C ASP A 41 -15.28 12.61 -10.03
N GLY A 42 -15.94 11.50 -9.67
CA GLY A 42 -16.18 10.35 -10.53
C GLY A 42 -14.92 9.57 -10.91
N ILE A 43 -14.13 9.07 -9.94
CA ILE A 43 -12.93 8.28 -10.25
C ILE A 43 -13.28 6.81 -10.46
N ASP A 44 -12.91 6.33 -11.66
CA ASP A 44 -12.90 4.92 -12.04
C ASP A 44 -11.47 4.39 -12.07
N MET A 45 -11.21 3.28 -11.40
CA MET A 45 -9.91 2.65 -11.33
C MET A 45 -10.05 1.13 -11.28
N HIS A 46 -9.12 0.44 -11.94
CA HIS A 46 -9.05 -1.02 -11.94
C HIS A 46 -7.62 -1.45 -11.66
N VAL A 47 -7.45 -2.42 -10.77
CA VAL A 47 -6.14 -3.03 -10.47
C VAL A 47 -6.30 -4.55 -10.47
N ARG A 48 -5.47 -5.24 -11.26
CA ARG A 48 -5.46 -6.70 -11.35
C ARG A 48 -4.34 -7.31 -10.53
N ALA A 49 -4.43 -8.60 -10.26
CA ALA A 49 -3.33 -9.33 -9.63
C ALA A 49 -2.04 -9.18 -10.45
N GLY A 50 -0.92 -8.89 -9.79
CA GLY A 50 0.37 -8.65 -10.44
C GLY A 50 0.44 -7.40 -11.31
N GLU A 51 -0.46 -6.44 -11.12
CA GLU A 51 -0.45 -5.14 -11.81
C GLU A 51 0.04 -4.02 -10.87
N ILE A 52 0.72 -3.02 -11.46
CA ILE A 52 1.04 -1.76 -10.79
C ILE A 52 0.22 -0.66 -11.46
N VAL A 53 -0.57 0.05 -10.68
CA VAL A 53 -1.34 1.21 -11.14
C VAL A 53 -0.87 2.46 -10.41
N GLY A 54 -0.44 3.48 -11.15
CA GLY A 54 0.00 4.76 -10.61
C GLY A 54 -1.09 5.83 -10.70
N LEU A 55 -1.46 6.41 -9.56
CA LEU A 55 -2.35 7.57 -9.50
C LEU A 55 -1.53 8.85 -9.59
N LEU A 56 -1.57 9.54 -10.72
CA LEU A 56 -0.78 10.72 -11.02
C LEU A 56 -1.67 11.97 -11.11
N GLY A 57 -1.10 13.12 -10.73
CA GLY A 57 -1.79 14.40 -10.80
C GLY A 57 -1.06 15.49 -9.98
N PRO A 58 -1.38 16.76 -10.20
CA PRO A 58 -0.79 17.87 -9.45
C PRO A 58 -1.17 17.83 -7.96
N ASN A 59 -0.51 18.67 -7.13
CA ASN A 59 -0.90 18.83 -5.74
C ASN A 59 -2.33 19.39 -5.66
N GLY A 60 -3.13 18.86 -4.72
CA GLY A 60 -4.54 19.24 -4.58
C GLY A 60 -5.50 18.56 -5.57
N ALA A 61 -5.03 17.67 -6.45
CA ALA A 61 -5.89 16.95 -7.40
C ALA A 61 -6.73 15.81 -6.77
N GLY A 62 -6.76 15.67 -5.45
CA GLY A 62 -7.57 14.65 -4.77
C GLY A 62 -6.93 13.26 -4.66
N LYS A 63 -5.66 13.08 -5.05
CA LYS A 63 -4.96 11.77 -4.99
C LYS A 63 -5.05 11.11 -3.62
N THR A 64 -4.57 11.81 -2.58
CA THR A 64 -4.60 11.32 -1.20
C THR A 64 -6.04 11.05 -0.72
N THR A 65 -7.00 11.89 -1.11
CA THR A 65 -8.41 11.67 -0.78
C THR A 65 -8.94 10.40 -1.43
N SER A 66 -8.60 10.14 -2.69
CA SER A 66 -8.96 8.91 -3.40
C SER A 66 -8.36 7.68 -2.72
N PHE A 67 -7.07 7.74 -2.35
CA PHE A 67 -6.41 6.71 -1.55
C PHE A 67 -7.15 6.45 -0.23
N TYR A 68 -7.49 7.50 0.50
CA TYR A 68 -8.19 7.38 1.78
C TYR A 68 -9.60 6.81 1.64
N MET A 69 -10.30 7.09 0.54
CA MET A 69 -11.59 6.45 0.26
C MET A 69 -11.40 4.95 -0.02
N ILE A 70 -10.39 4.57 -0.80
CA ILE A 70 -10.11 3.16 -1.15
C ILE A 70 -9.65 2.39 0.09
N VAL A 71 -8.80 2.98 0.94
CA VAL A 71 -8.32 2.34 2.18
C VAL A 71 -9.41 2.26 3.27
N GLY A 72 -10.44 3.12 3.20
CA GLY A 72 -11.53 3.19 4.19
C GLY A 72 -11.24 4.11 5.37
N LEU A 73 -10.34 5.09 5.20
CA LEU A 73 -10.12 6.19 6.14
C LEU A 73 -11.13 7.32 5.95
N VAL A 74 -11.63 7.50 4.73
CA VAL A 74 -12.62 8.51 4.36
C VAL A 74 -13.76 7.82 3.63
N ARG A 75 -15.00 8.07 4.04
CA ARG A 75 -16.19 7.58 3.34
C ARG A 75 -16.45 8.45 2.10
N PRO A 76 -16.67 7.84 0.89
CA PRO A 76 -17.10 8.59 -0.29
C PRO A 76 -18.51 9.19 -0.09
N ASN A 77 -18.83 10.24 -0.85
CA ASN A 77 -20.18 10.79 -0.92
C ASN A 77 -21.07 9.97 -1.87
N SER A 78 -20.47 9.43 -2.94
CA SER A 78 -21.11 8.48 -3.87
C SER A 78 -20.07 7.62 -4.55
N GLY A 79 -20.52 6.59 -5.28
CA GLY A 79 -19.67 5.61 -5.93
C GLY A 79 -19.32 4.44 -5.02
N HIS A 80 -18.62 3.44 -5.58
CA HIS A 80 -18.34 2.17 -4.93
C HIS A 80 -16.85 1.82 -4.94
N VAL A 81 -16.41 1.11 -3.90
CA VAL A 81 -15.09 0.45 -3.83
C VAL A 81 -15.34 -1.05 -3.75
N ILE A 82 -14.92 -1.78 -4.77
CA ILE A 82 -15.08 -3.24 -4.88
C ILE A 82 -13.70 -3.87 -4.76
N PHE A 83 -13.53 -4.76 -3.79
CA PHE A 83 -12.26 -5.47 -3.53
C PHE A 83 -12.50 -6.98 -3.56
N CYS A 84 -11.85 -7.70 -4.51
CA CYS A 84 -12.06 -9.13 -4.74
C CYS A 84 -13.55 -9.48 -4.74
N ASP A 85 -14.31 -8.85 -5.66
CA ASP A 85 -15.76 -9.03 -5.88
C ASP A 85 -16.66 -8.66 -4.68
N THR A 86 -16.08 -8.08 -3.61
CA THR A 86 -16.84 -7.63 -2.44
C THR A 86 -16.93 -6.11 -2.43
N ASP A 87 -18.14 -5.56 -2.34
CA ASP A 87 -18.32 -4.13 -2.08
C ASP A 87 -17.88 -3.82 -0.64
N VAL A 88 -16.82 -3.04 -0.53
CA VAL A 88 -16.21 -2.63 0.74
C VAL A 88 -16.41 -1.14 1.04
N THR A 89 -17.27 -0.46 0.28
CA THR A 89 -17.47 1.00 0.36
C THR A 89 -17.71 1.48 1.78
N ASP A 90 -18.56 0.78 2.53
CA ASP A 90 -18.89 1.11 3.92
C ASP A 90 -18.01 0.42 4.97
N PHE A 91 -17.02 -0.37 4.54
CA PHE A 91 -16.15 -1.07 5.48
C PHE A 91 -15.08 -0.12 6.00
N PRO A 92 -14.87 -0.03 7.33
CA PRO A 92 -13.75 0.68 7.90
C PRO A 92 -12.42 0.00 7.54
N MET A 93 -11.33 0.76 7.58
CA MET A 93 -10.00 0.32 7.19
C MET A 93 -9.60 -1.05 7.76
N TYR A 94 -9.86 -1.32 9.05
CA TYR A 94 -9.47 -2.59 9.68
C TYR A 94 -10.18 -3.82 9.08
N LYS A 95 -11.43 -3.67 8.60
CA LYS A 95 -12.14 -4.75 7.91
C LYS A 95 -11.55 -4.99 6.53
N ARG A 96 -11.23 -3.92 5.78
CA ARG A 96 -10.55 -4.03 4.47
C ARG A 96 -9.17 -4.67 4.60
N ALA A 97 -8.42 -4.32 5.65
CA ALA A 97 -7.12 -4.93 5.95
C ALA A 97 -7.23 -6.44 6.20
N ARG A 98 -8.27 -6.89 6.90
CA ARG A 98 -8.54 -8.33 7.13
C ARG A 98 -8.92 -9.09 5.85
N LEU A 99 -9.46 -8.41 4.84
CA LEU A 99 -9.73 -9.00 3.52
C LEU A 99 -8.47 -9.09 2.65
N GLY A 100 -7.36 -8.45 3.05
CA GLY A 100 -6.09 -8.47 2.35
C GLY A 100 -5.72 -7.17 1.65
N MET A 101 -6.29 -6.03 2.06
CA MET A 101 -5.87 -4.72 1.57
C MET A 101 -4.76 -4.15 2.47
N GLY A 102 -3.53 -4.09 1.97
CA GLY A 102 -2.39 -3.48 2.65
C GLY A 102 -2.28 -1.99 2.33
N TYR A 103 -1.83 -1.19 3.30
CA TYR A 103 -1.59 0.24 3.11
C TYR A 103 -0.27 0.65 3.73
N LEU A 104 0.54 1.34 2.95
CA LEU A 104 1.79 1.94 3.37
C LEU A 104 1.65 3.46 3.30
N PRO A 105 1.51 4.15 4.44
CA PRO A 105 1.39 5.61 4.48
C PRO A 105 2.71 6.29 4.11
N GLN A 106 2.63 7.58 3.77
CA GLN A 106 3.78 8.43 3.52
C GLN A 106 4.70 8.52 4.74
N GLU A 107 4.11 8.65 5.94
CA GLU A 107 4.87 8.71 7.19
C GLU A 107 5.40 7.34 7.63
N GLU A 108 6.57 7.34 8.29
CA GLU A 108 7.16 6.13 8.85
C GLU A 108 6.27 5.51 9.95
N SER A 109 5.70 4.36 9.69
CA SER A 109 4.83 3.63 10.63
C SER A 109 5.59 2.60 11.49
N ILE A 110 6.91 2.76 11.69
CA ILE A 110 7.74 1.82 12.46
C ILE A 110 7.69 2.10 13.96
N PHE A 111 7.81 1.06 14.77
CA PHE A 111 7.98 1.17 16.21
C PHE A 111 9.46 1.49 16.52
N ARG A 112 9.79 2.77 16.64
CA ARG A 112 11.17 3.28 16.68
C ARG A 112 12.02 2.69 17.82
N LYS A 113 11.42 2.36 18.97
CA LYS A 113 12.11 1.81 20.16
C LYS A 113 12.26 0.27 20.11
N MET A 114 11.62 -0.40 19.17
CA MET A 114 11.73 -1.83 18.97
C MET A 114 12.85 -2.17 17.98
N THR A 115 13.38 -3.39 18.05
CA THR A 115 14.32 -3.88 17.04
C THR A 115 13.59 -4.14 15.71
N VAL A 116 14.35 -4.33 14.63
CA VAL A 116 13.83 -4.69 13.31
C VAL A 116 12.97 -5.95 13.40
N GLU A 117 13.47 -7.01 14.03
CA GLU A 117 12.75 -8.26 14.27
C GLU A 117 11.46 -8.04 15.07
N GLN A 118 11.55 -7.30 16.18
CA GLN A 118 10.38 -7.01 17.03
C GLN A 118 9.29 -6.22 16.27
N ASN A 119 9.68 -5.35 15.36
CA ASN A 119 8.74 -4.62 14.50
C ASN A 119 7.89 -5.54 13.62
N ILE A 120 8.46 -6.64 13.13
CA ILE A 120 7.75 -7.64 12.32
C ILE A 120 6.94 -8.57 13.24
N LEU A 121 7.55 -9.06 14.32
CA LEU A 121 6.90 -9.97 15.28
C LEU A 121 5.65 -9.34 15.91
N ALA A 122 5.67 -8.06 16.25
CA ALA A 122 4.53 -7.36 16.84
C ALA A 122 3.26 -7.44 15.97
N ILE A 123 3.41 -7.45 14.64
CA ILE A 123 2.27 -7.63 13.73
C ILE A 123 1.92 -9.13 13.62
N LEU A 124 2.92 -10.02 13.52
CA LEU A 124 2.70 -11.46 13.47
C LEU A 124 1.95 -11.99 14.71
N GLU A 125 2.14 -11.38 15.87
CA GLU A 125 1.44 -11.74 17.11
C GLU A 125 -0.07 -11.47 17.05
N THR A 126 -0.52 -10.57 16.18
CA THR A 126 -1.95 -10.31 15.98
C THR A 126 -2.63 -11.35 15.08
N LEU A 127 -1.85 -12.24 14.45
CA LEU A 127 -2.36 -13.28 13.55
C LEU A 127 -2.52 -14.62 14.29
N PRO A 128 -3.46 -15.48 13.87
CA PRO A 128 -3.71 -16.79 14.46
C PRO A 128 -2.62 -17.80 14.04
N LEU A 129 -1.36 -17.50 14.33
CA LEU A 129 -0.19 -18.30 14.01
C LEU A 129 0.45 -18.84 15.29
N SER A 130 1.00 -20.07 15.23
CA SER A 130 1.83 -20.63 16.30
C SER A 130 3.14 -19.83 16.45
N LYS A 131 3.81 -19.99 17.60
CA LYS A 131 5.12 -19.34 17.85
C LYS A 131 6.16 -19.70 16.80
N THR A 132 6.18 -20.95 16.36
CA THR A 132 7.12 -21.44 15.33
C THR A 132 6.83 -20.81 13.94
N GLU A 133 5.55 -20.76 13.55
CA GLU A 133 5.14 -20.13 12.29
C GLU A 133 5.47 -18.64 12.27
N ARG A 134 5.23 -17.92 13.37
CA ARG A 134 5.61 -16.50 13.51
C ARG A 134 7.11 -16.32 13.33
N ARG A 135 7.91 -17.17 13.96
CA ARG A 135 9.37 -17.10 13.83
C ARG A 135 9.83 -17.34 12.40
N ASN A 136 9.38 -18.43 11.80
CA ASN A 136 9.74 -18.76 10.41
C ASN A 136 9.35 -17.65 9.45
N ARG A 137 8.17 -17.07 9.62
CA ARG A 137 7.70 -15.98 8.76
C ARG A 137 8.47 -14.68 8.98
N CYS A 138 8.85 -14.38 10.22
CA CYS A 138 9.73 -13.26 10.54
C CYS A 138 11.08 -13.42 9.82
N ASP A 139 11.71 -14.58 9.93
CA ASP A 139 13.00 -14.88 9.32
C ASP A 139 12.92 -14.82 7.78
N GLN A 140 11.83 -15.30 7.19
CA GLN A 140 11.58 -15.19 5.73
C GLN A 140 11.48 -13.72 5.29
N LEU A 141 10.74 -12.88 6.00
CA LEU A 141 10.62 -11.46 5.69
C LEU A 141 11.95 -10.72 5.86
N LEU A 142 12.69 -11.00 6.95
CA LEU A 142 14.01 -10.42 7.16
C LEU A 142 14.94 -10.73 5.98
N HIS A 143 14.97 -11.98 5.54
CA HIS A 143 15.78 -12.43 4.40
C HIS A 143 15.31 -11.82 3.07
N GLN A 144 14.00 -11.84 2.80
CA GLN A 144 13.41 -11.30 1.57
C GLN A 144 13.76 -9.83 1.35
N PHE A 145 13.86 -9.05 2.44
CA PHE A 145 14.16 -7.62 2.41
C PHE A 145 15.63 -7.29 2.67
N GLY A 146 16.50 -8.29 2.87
CA GLY A 146 17.93 -8.12 3.11
C GLY A 146 18.24 -7.32 4.38
N ILE A 147 17.43 -7.53 5.43
CA ILE A 147 17.55 -6.86 6.74
C ILE A 147 17.85 -7.83 7.89
N GLU A 148 18.21 -9.07 7.58
CA GLU A 148 18.54 -10.08 8.60
C GLU A 148 19.75 -9.71 9.43
N ARG A 149 20.78 -9.10 8.84
CA ARG A 149 22.00 -8.69 9.55
C ARG A 149 21.75 -7.63 10.61
N ILE A 150 20.70 -6.83 10.43
CA ILE A 150 20.31 -5.76 11.34
C ILE A 150 19.08 -6.10 12.18
N ALA A 151 18.64 -7.38 12.19
CA ALA A 151 17.42 -7.83 12.89
C ALA A 151 17.36 -7.42 14.35
N LYS A 152 18.50 -7.37 15.03
CA LYS A 152 18.63 -6.98 16.45
C LYS A 152 18.87 -5.49 16.67
N ASN A 153 19.10 -4.71 15.61
CA ASN A 153 19.29 -3.27 15.73
C ASN A 153 17.95 -2.59 16.05
N THR A 154 18.01 -1.55 16.88
CA THR A 154 16.83 -0.72 17.16
C THR A 154 16.45 0.06 15.91
N ALA A 155 15.15 0.12 15.57
CA ALA A 155 14.67 0.82 14.38
C ALA A 155 15.00 2.32 14.36
N LEU A 156 15.27 2.91 15.52
CA LEU A 156 15.73 4.30 15.64
C LEU A 156 17.08 4.54 14.95
N THR A 157 17.98 3.55 14.97
CA THR A 157 19.36 3.67 14.45
C THR A 157 19.51 3.35 12.98
N LEU A 158 18.41 2.96 12.30
CA LEU A 158 18.41 2.57 10.90
C LEU A 158 18.58 3.77 9.97
N SER A 159 19.27 3.55 8.86
CA SER A 159 19.27 4.46 7.71
C SER A 159 17.88 4.59 7.08
N GLY A 160 17.65 5.62 6.27
CA GLY A 160 16.39 5.83 5.57
C GLY A 160 15.99 4.62 4.70
N GLY A 161 16.94 4.05 3.95
CA GLY A 161 16.71 2.87 3.12
C GLY A 161 16.35 1.62 3.93
N GLU A 162 17.04 1.37 5.06
CA GLU A 162 16.72 0.25 5.95
C GLU A 162 15.35 0.41 6.61
N LYS A 163 15.01 1.62 7.05
CA LYS A 163 13.68 1.94 7.57
C LYS A 163 12.59 1.67 6.52
N ARG A 164 12.83 2.07 5.26
CA ARG A 164 11.88 1.84 4.18
C ARG A 164 11.69 0.35 3.90
N ARG A 165 12.77 -0.43 3.84
CA ARG A 165 12.70 -1.89 3.70
C ARG A 165 11.92 -2.53 4.85
N LEU A 166 12.19 -2.12 6.10
CA LEU A 166 11.43 -2.59 7.27
C LEU A 166 9.94 -2.22 7.18
N THR A 167 9.62 -1.00 6.76
CA THR A 167 8.23 -0.53 6.65
C THR A 167 7.46 -1.34 5.60
N ILE A 168 8.08 -1.63 4.44
CA ILE A 168 7.48 -2.49 3.41
C ILE A 168 7.35 -3.93 3.91
N ALA A 169 8.39 -4.50 4.54
CA ALA A 169 8.34 -5.85 5.12
C ALA A 169 7.16 -5.99 6.12
N ARG A 170 6.95 -4.99 6.96
CA ARG A 170 5.82 -4.95 7.91
C ARG A 170 4.45 -4.96 7.21
N SER A 171 4.30 -4.21 6.11
CA SER A 171 3.04 -4.16 5.37
C SER A 171 2.68 -5.49 4.70
N LEU A 172 3.67 -6.37 4.49
CA LEU A 172 3.50 -7.71 3.90
C LEU A 172 3.29 -8.82 4.93
N VAL A 173 3.38 -8.52 6.22
CA VAL A 173 3.17 -9.52 7.29
C VAL A 173 1.82 -10.22 7.16
N THR A 174 0.77 -9.50 6.79
CA THR A 174 -0.60 -10.01 6.63
C THR A 174 -0.85 -10.70 5.27
N GLN A 175 0.17 -10.80 4.39
CA GLN A 175 0.06 -11.33 3.03
C GLN A 175 -1.07 -10.67 2.23
N PRO A 176 -1.01 -9.36 2.02
CA PRO A 176 -2.08 -8.66 1.33
C PRO A 176 -2.17 -9.12 -0.13
N LYS A 177 -3.37 -9.01 -0.72
CA LYS A 177 -3.63 -9.17 -2.16
C LYS A 177 -3.38 -7.87 -2.93
N LEU A 178 -3.57 -6.74 -2.25
CA LEU A 178 -3.30 -5.39 -2.76
C LEU A 178 -2.44 -4.65 -1.75
N LEU A 179 -1.38 -3.99 -2.21
CA LEU A 179 -0.56 -3.08 -1.42
C LEU A 179 -0.66 -1.66 -1.98
N MET A 180 -1.31 -0.78 -1.25
CA MET A 180 -1.41 0.63 -1.59
C MET A 180 -0.23 1.40 -1.00
N LEU A 181 0.51 2.12 -1.86
CA LEU A 181 1.71 2.88 -1.49
C LEU A 181 1.42 4.37 -1.66
N ASP A 182 1.43 5.12 -0.57
CA ASP A 182 1.26 6.57 -0.58
C ASP A 182 2.64 7.25 -0.62
N GLU A 183 2.96 7.91 -1.73
CA GLU A 183 4.23 8.57 -1.98
C GLU A 183 5.48 7.72 -1.58
N PRO A 184 5.65 6.51 -2.14
CA PRO A 184 6.67 5.55 -1.66
C PRO A 184 8.11 6.04 -1.78
N PHE A 185 8.35 7.11 -2.53
CA PHE A 185 9.68 7.67 -2.79
C PHE A 185 9.92 9.01 -2.09
N SER A 186 8.92 9.53 -1.36
CA SER A 186 9.04 10.81 -0.66
C SER A 186 10.09 10.74 0.45
N GLY A 187 11.02 11.70 0.48
CA GLY A 187 12.08 11.78 1.50
C GLY A 187 13.14 10.67 1.43
N VAL A 188 13.18 9.91 0.33
CA VAL A 188 14.17 8.84 0.11
C VAL A 188 15.29 9.37 -0.77
N ASP A 189 16.55 9.04 -0.44
CA ASP A 189 17.69 9.39 -1.27
C ASP A 189 17.64 8.67 -2.64
N PRO A 190 18.24 9.23 -3.71
CA PRO A 190 18.13 8.68 -5.08
C PRO A 190 18.62 7.23 -5.22
N ILE A 191 19.61 6.80 -4.43
CA ILE A 191 20.11 5.42 -4.48
C ILE A 191 19.10 4.47 -3.87
N ALA A 192 18.53 4.84 -2.70
CA ALA A 192 17.52 4.04 -2.03
C ALA A 192 16.18 4.02 -2.81
N VAL A 193 15.87 5.03 -3.63
CA VAL A 193 14.72 5.01 -4.55
C VAL A 193 14.79 3.83 -5.51
N TYR A 194 15.97 3.58 -6.11
CA TYR A 194 16.16 2.43 -6.99
C TYR A 194 15.89 1.10 -6.29
N ASP A 195 16.40 0.93 -5.07
CA ASP A 195 16.16 -0.26 -4.26
C ASP A 195 14.67 -0.49 -3.99
N VAL A 196 13.93 0.58 -3.62
CA VAL A 196 12.48 0.51 -3.39
C VAL A 196 11.74 0.15 -4.67
N GLN A 197 12.14 0.69 -5.83
CA GLN A 197 11.57 0.33 -7.13
C GLN A 197 11.78 -1.16 -7.43
N GLN A 198 12.99 -1.71 -7.19
CA GLN A 198 13.25 -3.13 -7.39
C GLN A 198 12.39 -4.02 -6.47
N ILE A 199 12.20 -3.61 -5.22
CA ILE A 199 11.29 -4.29 -4.29
C ILE A 199 9.86 -4.32 -4.87
N ILE A 200 9.32 -3.17 -5.28
CA ILE A 200 7.97 -3.05 -5.86
C ILE A 200 7.82 -3.95 -7.11
N VAL A 201 8.82 -3.93 -8.00
CA VAL A 201 8.83 -4.79 -9.20
C VAL A 201 8.82 -6.28 -8.84
N ASN A 202 9.59 -6.68 -7.83
CA ASN A 202 9.64 -8.07 -7.39
C ASN A 202 8.33 -8.50 -6.72
N LEU A 203 7.71 -7.65 -5.92
CA LEU A 203 6.40 -7.91 -5.32
C LEU A 203 5.32 -8.07 -6.40
N ARG A 204 5.32 -7.23 -7.44
CA ARG A 204 4.43 -7.40 -8.59
C ARG A 204 4.63 -8.77 -9.26
N LYS A 205 5.89 -9.18 -9.48
CA LYS A 205 6.20 -10.49 -10.11
C LYS A 205 5.70 -11.67 -9.28
N SER A 206 5.56 -11.52 -7.96
CA SER A 206 4.96 -12.54 -7.09
C SER A 206 3.42 -12.56 -7.11
N GLY A 207 2.79 -11.74 -7.96
CA GLY A 207 1.33 -11.69 -8.11
C GLY A 207 0.63 -10.62 -7.26
N LEU A 208 1.38 -9.83 -6.47
CA LEU A 208 0.80 -8.76 -5.65
C LEU A 208 0.31 -7.63 -6.54
N ALA A 209 -0.94 -7.19 -6.34
CA ALA A 209 -1.49 -5.96 -6.91
C ALA A 209 -0.94 -4.73 -6.16
N ILE A 210 -0.54 -3.66 -6.86
CA ILE A 210 0.06 -2.47 -6.25
C ILE A 210 -0.53 -1.19 -6.84
#